data_7e40907602adb529c1377735a4b0e7c0
#
_entry.id   7e40907602adb529c1377735a4b0e7c0
#
_cell.length_a   1.000
_cell.length_b   1.000
_cell.length_c   1.000
_cell.angle_alpha   90.00
_cell.angle_beta   90.00
_cell.angle_gamma   90.00
#
_symmetry.space_group_name_H-M   'P 1'
#
loop_
_entity.id
_entity.type
_entity.pdbx_description
1 polymer ?
#
loop_
_entity_poly.entity_id
_entity_poly.type
_entity_poly.pdbx_seq_one_letter_code
_entity_poly.pdbx_strand_id
1 'polypeptide(L)'
;MSKFNRREPTYSDLVDGLLAAITDSMSYALSIGEALLKTNTRPALKPVCIHLLHPPKDILSVELGHLEESLKAKFYELTNMFPFNKGFEIVLISSDTSVDWSKALPAPFMKTQLNNSLPLGQKSLYVSAWQGTYAHYIKYVCQIEGYAQPDLVVAFQPNFAKSPHKLMMDWTDDLKIILTNSFACLFTFSDKDEKQKAFNVLDAFQTHFVSVQSNQFSSLMLKQLPQKPNCVYAKSSFCIVIRGFKRDSESSANKYLNSELTLGRTSFYKMKNICVLF
;
A
#
# COMPACT_ATOMS: atom_id res chain seq x y z
N MET A 1 37.39 -9.91 -23.77
CA MET A 1 36.15 -10.66 -23.38
C MET A 1 36.50 -11.50 -22.15
N SER A 2 36.11 -11.06 -20.96
CA SER A 2 36.32 -11.85 -19.73
C SER A 2 35.29 -12.99 -19.72
N LYS A 3 35.76 -14.22 -19.72
CA LYS A 3 34.92 -15.40 -19.48
C LYS A 3 34.46 -15.30 -18.03
N PHE A 4 33.19 -14.93 -17.84
CA PHE A 4 32.53 -15.14 -16.56
C PHE A 4 32.54 -16.66 -16.28
N ASN A 5 33.42 -17.10 -15.39
CA ASN A 5 33.35 -18.46 -14.83
C ASN A 5 32.04 -18.50 -14.01
N ARG A 6 30.97 -19.02 -14.62
CA ARG A 6 29.75 -19.37 -13.88
C ARG A 6 30.08 -20.55 -12.98
N ARG A 7 30.36 -20.25 -11.71
CA ARG A 7 30.42 -21.29 -10.68
C ARG A 7 29.03 -21.92 -10.57
N GLU A 8 28.96 -23.24 -10.52
CA GLU A 8 27.70 -23.91 -10.20
C GLU A 8 27.23 -23.50 -8.81
N PRO A 9 25.91 -23.21 -8.65
CA PRO A 9 25.37 -22.81 -7.35
C PRO A 9 25.54 -23.94 -6.34
N THR A 10 25.98 -23.59 -5.15
CA THR A 10 26.04 -24.52 -4.03
C THR A 10 24.63 -24.76 -3.46
N TYR A 11 24.48 -25.78 -2.62
CA TYR A 11 23.21 -26.03 -1.90
C TYR A 11 22.79 -24.81 -1.05
N SER A 12 23.74 -24.13 -0.42
CA SER A 12 23.47 -22.89 0.33
C SER A 12 22.95 -21.78 -0.59
N ASP A 13 23.53 -21.59 -1.76
CA ASP A 13 23.08 -20.58 -2.74
C ASP A 13 21.63 -20.85 -3.20
N LEU A 14 21.25 -22.11 -3.33
CA LEU A 14 19.89 -22.51 -3.69
C LEU A 14 18.90 -22.23 -2.54
N VAL A 15 19.27 -22.54 -1.30
CA VAL A 15 18.44 -22.26 -0.10
C VAL A 15 18.25 -20.77 0.07
N ASP A 16 19.31 -19.97 -0.04
CA ASP A 16 19.25 -18.51 0.08
C ASP A 16 18.38 -17.89 -1.02
N GLY A 17 18.51 -18.40 -2.25
CA GLY A 17 17.66 -17.99 -3.38
C GLY A 17 16.19 -18.31 -3.15
N LEU A 18 15.87 -19.48 -2.61
CA LEU A 18 14.51 -19.87 -2.26
C LEU A 18 13.92 -19.02 -1.14
N LEU A 19 14.68 -18.77 -0.07
CA LEU A 19 14.27 -17.88 1.02
C LEU A 19 14.01 -16.46 0.54
N ALA A 20 14.87 -15.93 -0.34
CA ALA A 20 14.68 -14.62 -0.94
C ALA A 20 13.39 -14.56 -1.77
N ALA A 21 13.09 -15.58 -2.56
CA ALA A 21 11.86 -15.65 -3.36
C ALA A 21 10.60 -15.74 -2.48
N ILE A 22 10.63 -16.56 -1.44
CA ILE A 22 9.52 -16.68 -0.47
C ILE A 22 9.28 -15.35 0.22
N THR A 23 10.31 -14.70 0.76
CA THR A 23 10.18 -13.41 1.45
C THR A 23 9.71 -12.31 0.49
N ASP A 24 10.12 -12.31 -0.78
CA ASP A 24 9.62 -11.36 -1.77
C ASP A 24 8.12 -11.52 -2.02
N SER A 25 7.65 -12.77 -2.10
CA SER A 25 6.23 -13.08 -2.27
C SER A 25 5.38 -12.66 -1.05
N MET A 26 5.84 -12.98 0.16
CA MET A 26 5.09 -12.79 1.40
C MET A 26 5.21 -11.37 1.99
N SER A 27 6.17 -10.56 1.56
CA SER A 27 6.47 -9.24 2.12
C SER A 27 5.23 -8.33 2.22
N TYR A 28 4.34 -8.38 1.24
CA TYR A 28 3.11 -7.57 1.24
C TYR A 28 2.13 -8.02 2.32
N ALA A 29 1.82 -9.31 2.38
CA ALA A 29 0.88 -9.85 3.36
C ALA A 29 1.38 -9.62 4.80
N LEU A 30 2.66 -9.91 5.05
CA LEU A 30 3.26 -9.78 6.38
C LEU A 30 3.31 -8.31 6.83
N SER A 31 3.64 -7.37 5.92
CA SER A 31 3.63 -5.93 6.22
C SER A 31 2.22 -5.43 6.55
N ILE A 32 1.20 -5.89 5.83
CA ILE A 32 -0.21 -5.59 6.11
C ILE A 32 -0.59 -6.16 7.49
N GLY A 33 -0.25 -7.42 7.74
CA GLY A 33 -0.55 -8.09 9.00
C GLY A 33 0.04 -7.35 10.21
N GLU A 34 1.29 -6.91 10.12
CA GLU A 34 1.93 -6.10 11.16
C GLU A 34 1.21 -4.76 11.36
N ALA A 35 0.82 -4.08 10.28
CA ALA A 35 0.09 -2.81 10.38
C ALA A 35 -1.28 -3.00 11.05
N LEU A 36 -2.02 -4.06 10.73
CA LEU A 36 -3.29 -4.39 11.38
C LEU A 36 -3.11 -4.62 12.89
N LEU A 37 -2.06 -5.32 13.30
CA LEU A 37 -1.74 -5.53 14.72
C LEU A 37 -1.43 -4.19 15.42
N LYS A 38 -0.61 -3.33 14.81
CA LYS A 38 -0.22 -2.02 15.38
C LYS A 38 -1.39 -1.05 15.49
N THR A 39 -2.35 -1.14 14.59
CA THR A 39 -3.55 -0.28 14.62
C THR A 39 -4.66 -0.85 15.50
N ASN A 40 -4.40 -1.96 16.22
CA ASN A 40 -5.39 -2.68 17.04
C ASN A 40 -6.67 -3.01 16.26
N THR A 41 -6.54 -3.22 14.96
CA THR A 41 -7.66 -3.67 14.13
C THR A 41 -8.00 -5.09 14.50
N ARG A 42 -9.11 -5.29 15.20
CA ARG A 42 -9.59 -6.60 15.64
C ARG A 42 -10.81 -7.01 14.81
N PRO A 43 -10.63 -7.74 13.75
CA PRO A 43 -11.73 -8.18 12.91
C PRO A 43 -12.36 -9.45 13.50
N ALA A 44 -13.37 -9.30 14.33
CA ALA A 44 -14.04 -10.46 14.91
C ALA A 44 -15.34 -10.85 14.19
N LEU A 45 -16.07 -9.88 13.63
CA LEU A 45 -17.46 -10.10 13.20
C LEU A 45 -17.68 -9.97 11.69
N LYS A 46 -16.78 -9.33 10.96
CA LYS A 46 -16.83 -9.11 9.49
C LYS A 46 -15.46 -9.42 8.87
N PRO A 47 -15.38 -9.64 7.56
CA PRO A 47 -14.09 -9.64 6.86
C PRO A 47 -13.34 -8.32 7.05
N VAL A 48 -12.00 -8.38 7.13
CA VAL A 48 -11.15 -7.19 7.16
C VAL A 48 -11.12 -6.56 5.78
N CYS A 49 -11.50 -5.29 5.69
CA CYS A 49 -11.47 -4.54 4.44
C CYS A 49 -10.15 -3.77 4.31
N ILE A 50 -9.40 -4.04 3.24
CA ILE A 50 -8.12 -3.41 2.93
C ILE A 50 -8.24 -2.67 1.61
N HIS A 51 -8.04 -1.35 1.62
CA HIS A 51 -7.95 -0.57 0.39
C HIS A 51 -6.49 -0.42 -0.02
N LEU A 52 -6.12 -1.02 -1.15
CA LEU A 52 -4.77 -0.95 -1.70
C LEU A 52 -4.72 0.11 -2.79
N LEU A 53 -4.04 1.22 -2.48
CA LEU A 53 -3.94 2.37 -3.37
C LEU A 53 -2.74 2.24 -4.30
N HIS A 54 -2.94 2.55 -5.58
CA HIS A 54 -1.91 2.54 -6.62
C HIS A 54 -1.04 1.28 -6.55
N PRO A 55 -1.65 0.08 -6.65
CA PRO A 55 -0.92 -1.17 -6.48
C PRO A 55 0.27 -1.24 -7.43
N PRO A 56 1.44 -1.68 -6.94
CA PRO A 56 2.63 -1.78 -7.76
C PRO A 56 2.46 -2.80 -8.90
N LYS A 57 3.21 -2.59 -9.98
CA LYS A 57 3.09 -3.39 -11.21
C LYS A 57 3.27 -4.89 -11.00
N ASP A 58 4.07 -5.30 -10.03
CA ASP A 58 4.27 -6.72 -9.71
C ASP A 58 3.07 -7.36 -8.99
N ILE A 59 2.16 -6.56 -8.42
CA ILE A 59 0.85 -7.03 -7.96
C ILE A 59 -0.10 -7.16 -9.17
N LEU A 60 0.03 -6.23 -10.12
CA LEU A 60 -0.81 -6.10 -11.29
C LEU A 60 -0.26 -6.86 -12.51
N SER A 61 0.79 -7.66 -12.36
CA SER A 61 1.43 -8.35 -13.49
C SER A 61 0.43 -9.27 -14.20
N VAL A 62 -0.30 -8.65 -15.11
CA VAL A 62 -1.36 -9.23 -15.94
C VAL A 62 -0.72 -9.79 -17.21
N GLU A 63 0.43 -10.47 -17.08
CA GLU A 63 0.85 -11.32 -18.16
C GLU A 63 -0.09 -12.51 -18.20
N LEU A 64 -1.04 -12.47 -19.14
CA LEU A 64 -1.83 -13.62 -19.58
C LEU A 64 -2.86 -14.21 -18.58
N GLY A 65 -3.72 -13.42 -17.98
CA GLY A 65 -4.90 -13.96 -17.29
C GLY A 65 -4.66 -14.54 -15.89
N HIS A 66 -3.49 -14.30 -15.28
CA HIS A 66 -3.09 -14.86 -13.98
C HIS A 66 -3.16 -13.86 -12.79
N LEU A 67 -3.96 -12.79 -12.90
CA LEU A 67 -4.07 -11.83 -11.78
C LEU A 67 -4.56 -12.52 -10.50
N GLU A 68 -5.53 -13.41 -10.61
CA GLU A 68 -6.09 -14.14 -9.47
C GLU A 68 -5.01 -14.95 -8.74
N GLU A 69 -4.18 -15.69 -9.48
CA GLU A 69 -3.10 -16.49 -8.92
C GLU A 69 -2.01 -15.60 -8.30
N SER A 70 -1.68 -14.48 -8.96
CA SER A 70 -0.73 -13.50 -8.42
C SER A 70 -1.22 -12.90 -7.11
N LEU A 71 -2.49 -12.53 -7.01
CA LEU A 71 -3.09 -12.00 -5.79
C LEU A 71 -3.16 -13.04 -4.69
N LYS A 72 -3.52 -14.28 -5.01
CA LYS A 72 -3.45 -15.41 -4.06
C LYS A 72 -2.04 -15.56 -3.51
N ALA A 73 -1.04 -15.66 -4.36
CA ALA A 73 0.36 -15.84 -3.93
C ALA A 73 0.85 -14.72 -3.01
N LYS A 74 0.35 -13.48 -3.17
CA LYS A 74 0.80 -12.31 -2.41
C LYS A 74 0.02 -12.05 -1.14
N PHE A 75 -1.25 -12.45 -1.07
CA PHE A 75 -2.14 -12.05 0.04
C PHE A 75 -2.75 -13.21 0.81
N TYR A 76 -2.63 -14.45 0.32
CA TYR A 76 -3.24 -15.61 0.99
C TYR A 76 -2.73 -15.79 2.42
N GLU A 77 -1.47 -15.48 2.69
CA GLU A 77 -0.86 -15.60 4.02
C GLU A 77 -1.58 -14.75 5.08
N LEU A 78 -2.25 -13.66 4.69
CA LEU A 78 -3.10 -12.91 5.62
C LEU A 78 -4.16 -13.78 6.29
N THR A 79 -4.70 -14.75 5.57
CA THR A 79 -5.73 -15.65 6.11
C THR A 79 -5.16 -16.58 7.18
N ASN A 80 -3.88 -16.93 7.09
CA ASN A 80 -3.17 -17.77 8.05
C ASN A 80 -2.75 -16.97 9.29
N MET A 81 -2.32 -15.71 9.10
CA MET A 81 -1.90 -14.83 10.20
C MET A 81 -3.03 -14.51 11.19
N PHE A 82 -4.27 -14.50 10.73
CA PHE A 82 -5.42 -14.11 11.56
C PHE A 82 -6.45 -15.26 11.64
N PRO A 83 -6.16 -16.30 12.43
CA PRO A 83 -6.96 -17.53 12.46
C PRO A 83 -8.40 -17.34 12.95
N PHE A 84 -8.75 -16.22 13.58
CA PHE A 84 -10.07 -15.97 14.15
C PHE A 84 -10.91 -14.93 13.38
N ASN A 85 -10.41 -14.41 12.26
CA ASN A 85 -11.19 -13.48 11.43
C ASN A 85 -12.13 -14.23 10.45
N LYS A 86 -13.06 -13.51 9.85
CA LYS A 86 -14.00 -14.07 8.84
C LYS A 86 -13.49 -14.01 7.40
N GLY A 87 -12.23 -13.62 7.20
CA GLY A 87 -11.62 -13.46 5.89
C GLY A 87 -11.15 -12.03 5.62
N PHE A 88 -10.73 -11.79 4.41
CA PHE A 88 -10.22 -10.51 3.94
C PHE A 88 -10.92 -10.06 2.68
N GLU A 89 -11.10 -8.77 2.55
CA GLU A 89 -11.53 -8.11 1.34
C GLU A 89 -10.46 -7.10 0.93
N ILE A 90 -9.88 -7.27 -0.25
CA ILE A 90 -8.87 -6.36 -0.80
C ILE A 90 -9.50 -5.60 -1.96
N VAL A 91 -9.54 -4.29 -1.84
CA VAL A 91 -10.01 -3.39 -2.90
C VAL A 91 -8.80 -2.72 -3.54
N LEU A 92 -8.54 -3.03 -4.80
CA LEU A 92 -7.48 -2.43 -5.59
C LEU A 92 -7.99 -1.11 -6.18
N ILE A 93 -7.33 0.01 -5.90
CA ILE A 93 -7.77 1.34 -6.35
C ILE A 93 -6.64 2.02 -7.09
N SER A 94 -6.85 2.39 -8.35
CA SER A 94 -5.87 3.10 -9.15
C SER A 94 -6.51 4.05 -10.15
N SER A 95 -5.94 5.23 -10.27
CA SER A 95 -6.24 6.18 -11.36
C SER A 95 -5.44 5.92 -12.63
N ASP A 96 -4.50 4.96 -12.60
CA ASP A 96 -3.68 4.59 -13.77
C ASP A 96 -4.52 3.87 -14.82
N THR A 97 -4.77 4.56 -15.94
CA THR A 97 -5.54 4.02 -17.07
C THR A 97 -4.77 2.99 -17.89
N SER A 98 -3.47 2.79 -17.62
CA SER A 98 -2.69 1.74 -18.29
C SER A 98 -3.07 0.34 -17.83
N VAL A 99 -3.78 0.22 -16.70
CA VAL A 99 -4.28 -1.05 -16.16
C VAL A 99 -5.71 -1.27 -16.63
N ASP A 100 -5.91 -2.27 -17.48
CA ASP A 100 -7.24 -2.67 -17.91
C ASP A 100 -7.84 -3.69 -16.95
N TRP A 101 -8.56 -3.19 -15.95
CA TRP A 101 -9.20 -4.02 -14.94
C TRP A 101 -10.23 -4.99 -15.50
N SER A 102 -10.84 -4.67 -16.66
CA SER A 102 -11.85 -5.55 -17.28
C SER A 102 -11.26 -6.87 -17.76
N LYS A 103 -9.96 -6.88 -18.08
CA LYS A 103 -9.21 -8.10 -18.42
C LYS A 103 -8.67 -8.82 -17.19
N ALA A 104 -8.54 -8.09 -16.10
CA ALA A 104 -7.88 -8.57 -14.89
C ALA A 104 -8.85 -9.27 -13.93
N LEU A 105 -10.10 -8.80 -13.86
CA LEU A 105 -11.14 -9.36 -13.00
C LEU A 105 -12.42 -9.57 -13.81
N PRO A 106 -13.16 -10.66 -13.59
CA PRO A 106 -14.39 -10.99 -14.33
C PRO A 106 -15.44 -9.88 -14.31
N ALA A 107 -15.47 -9.12 -13.21
CA ALA A 107 -16.31 -7.94 -13.06
C ALA A 107 -15.60 -6.97 -12.11
N PRO A 108 -14.99 -5.87 -12.60
CA PRO A 108 -14.10 -5.02 -11.82
C PRO A 108 -14.74 -4.37 -10.60
N PHE A 109 -16.06 -4.31 -10.52
CA PHE A 109 -16.81 -3.77 -9.36
C PHE A 109 -17.44 -4.84 -8.50
N MET A 110 -17.35 -6.11 -8.89
CA MET A 110 -17.88 -7.22 -8.10
C MET A 110 -16.77 -7.88 -7.29
N LYS A 111 -17.13 -8.28 -6.08
CA LYS A 111 -16.22 -9.04 -5.21
C LYS A 111 -15.99 -10.42 -5.81
N THR A 112 -14.75 -10.70 -6.20
CA THR A 112 -14.33 -12.01 -6.67
C THR A 112 -13.69 -12.76 -5.51
N GLN A 113 -14.20 -13.94 -5.22
CA GLN A 113 -13.59 -14.83 -4.22
C GLN A 113 -12.44 -15.58 -4.84
N LEU A 114 -11.21 -15.34 -4.35
CA LEU A 114 -9.99 -15.93 -4.91
C LEU A 114 -9.78 -17.42 -4.54
N ASN A 115 -10.56 -17.95 -3.62
CA ASN A 115 -10.33 -19.27 -3.05
C ASN A 115 -11.60 -20.14 -3.05
N ASN A 116 -12.29 -20.20 -4.18
CA ASN A 116 -13.56 -20.94 -4.36
C ASN A 116 -13.49 -22.45 -4.06
N SER A 117 -12.30 -23.04 -4.04
CA SER A 117 -12.07 -24.48 -3.84
C SER A 117 -11.50 -24.82 -2.45
N LEU A 118 -11.79 -24.01 -1.43
CA LEU A 118 -11.25 -24.24 -0.11
C LEU A 118 -11.89 -25.44 0.60
N PRO A 119 -11.10 -26.25 1.32
CA PRO A 119 -11.61 -27.19 2.30
C PRO A 119 -12.47 -26.49 3.35
N LEU A 120 -13.45 -27.21 3.89
CA LEU A 120 -14.30 -26.72 4.98
C LEU A 120 -13.44 -26.10 6.10
N GLY A 121 -13.69 -24.81 6.41
CA GLY A 121 -13.00 -24.10 7.49
C GLY A 121 -11.92 -23.11 7.03
N GLN A 122 -11.54 -23.07 5.75
CA GLN A 122 -10.62 -22.04 5.26
C GLN A 122 -11.35 -20.71 5.01
N LYS A 123 -10.62 -19.61 5.21
CA LYS A 123 -11.18 -18.26 5.19
C LYS A 123 -11.20 -17.67 3.80
N SER A 124 -12.22 -16.88 3.53
CA SER A 124 -12.41 -16.26 2.23
C SER A 124 -11.45 -15.09 2.05
N LEU A 125 -10.83 -15.01 0.87
CA LEU A 125 -10.12 -13.85 0.37
C LEU A 125 -10.91 -13.32 -0.84
N TYR A 126 -11.47 -12.12 -0.69
CA TYR A 126 -12.19 -11.43 -1.75
C TYR A 126 -11.34 -10.33 -2.34
N VAL A 127 -11.43 -10.12 -3.64
CA VAL A 127 -10.79 -9.01 -4.33
C VAL A 127 -11.82 -8.31 -5.20
N SER A 128 -11.75 -6.98 -5.19
CA SER A 128 -12.44 -6.12 -6.14
C SER A 128 -11.49 -5.02 -6.62
N ALA A 129 -11.81 -4.35 -7.72
CA ALA A 129 -11.00 -3.27 -8.24
C ALA A 129 -11.84 -2.07 -8.62
N TRP A 130 -11.26 -0.89 -8.46
CA TRP A 130 -11.82 0.38 -8.87
C TRP A 130 -10.82 1.19 -9.68
N GLN A 131 -11.25 1.67 -10.86
CA GLN A 131 -10.48 2.59 -11.67
C GLN A 131 -10.95 4.02 -11.43
N GLY A 132 -10.10 4.82 -10.80
CA GLY A 132 -10.39 6.19 -10.44
C GLY A 132 -9.61 6.63 -9.21
N THR A 133 -9.88 7.85 -8.74
CA THR A 133 -9.26 8.41 -7.53
C THR A 133 -9.84 7.79 -6.27
N TYR A 134 -9.05 7.73 -5.23
CA TYR A 134 -9.51 7.22 -3.92
C TYR A 134 -10.60 8.12 -3.33
N ALA A 135 -10.47 9.42 -3.49
CA ALA A 135 -11.48 10.37 -3.05
C ALA A 135 -12.86 10.09 -3.68
N HIS A 136 -12.88 9.79 -5.00
CA HIS A 136 -14.13 9.42 -5.67
C HIS A 136 -14.68 8.09 -5.12
N TYR A 137 -13.81 7.08 -4.93
CA TYR A 137 -14.21 5.79 -4.39
C TYR A 137 -14.90 5.94 -3.02
N ILE A 138 -14.27 6.64 -2.08
CA ILE A 138 -14.82 6.83 -0.74
C ILE A 138 -16.12 7.63 -0.77
N LYS A 139 -16.19 8.69 -1.58
CA LYS A 139 -17.35 9.58 -1.63
C LYS A 139 -18.59 8.93 -2.25
N TYR A 140 -18.40 8.13 -3.28
CA TYR A 140 -19.53 7.64 -4.09
C TYR A 140 -19.72 6.12 -3.98
N VAL A 141 -18.66 5.32 -3.99
CA VAL A 141 -18.77 3.86 -4.02
C VAL A 141 -18.98 3.29 -2.63
N CYS A 142 -18.24 3.76 -1.63
CA CYS A 142 -18.40 3.30 -0.24
C CYS A 142 -19.76 3.71 0.39
N GLN A 143 -20.57 4.54 -0.29
CA GLN A 143 -21.92 4.85 0.14
C GLN A 143 -22.96 3.85 -0.37
N ILE A 144 -22.57 3.02 -1.33
CA ILE A 144 -23.45 1.98 -1.91
C ILE A 144 -23.44 0.78 -0.96
N GLU A 145 -24.61 0.21 -0.72
CA GLU A 145 -24.76 -0.98 0.11
C GLU A 145 -23.87 -2.14 -0.42
N GLY A 146 -23.18 -2.80 0.48
CA GLY A 146 -22.27 -3.91 0.15
C GLY A 146 -20.81 -3.50 -0.02
N TYR A 147 -20.46 -2.21 -0.01
CA TYR A 147 -19.08 -1.74 -0.01
C TYR A 147 -18.67 -1.28 1.39
N ALA A 148 -17.55 -1.80 1.88
CA ALA A 148 -17.10 -1.51 3.23
C ALA A 148 -16.08 -0.35 3.24
N GLN A 149 -16.15 0.47 4.30
CA GLN A 149 -15.04 1.36 4.62
C GLN A 149 -13.80 0.54 5.02
N PRO A 150 -12.58 1.06 4.78
CA PRO A 150 -11.36 0.31 5.06
C PRO A 150 -11.12 0.17 6.56
N ASP A 151 -10.72 -1.02 6.97
CA ASP A 151 -10.07 -1.24 8.24
C ASP A 151 -8.58 -0.84 8.18
N LEU A 152 -7.97 -0.92 6.97
CA LEU A 152 -6.62 -0.45 6.68
C LEU A 152 -6.53 0.04 5.23
N VAL A 153 -5.94 1.21 5.03
CA VAL A 153 -5.49 1.69 3.72
C VAL A 153 -4.02 1.32 3.55
N VAL A 154 -3.62 0.90 2.37
CA VAL A 154 -2.24 0.47 2.09
C VAL A 154 -1.74 1.12 0.81
N ALA A 155 -0.52 1.62 0.84
CA ALA A 155 0.18 2.06 -0.35
C ALA A 155 1.62 1.54 -0.32
N PHE A 156 1.92 0.63 -1.23
CA PHE A 156 3.26 0.11 -1.40
C PHE A 156 4.07 1.00 -2.33
N GLN A 157 5.21 1.50 -1.85
CA GLN A 157 6.12 2.35 -2.62
C GLN A 157 5.40 3.54 -3.28
N PRO A 158 4.74 4.42 -2.51
CA PRO A 158 3.87 5.47 -3.03
C PRO A 158 4.58 6.53 -3.87
N ASN A 159 5.92 6.45 -3.98
CA ASN A 159 6.75 7.33 -4.80
C ASN A 159 6.59 8.85 -4.50
N PHE A 160 6.35 9.22 -3.25
CA PHE A 160 6.24 10.63 -2.83
C PHE A 160 7.44 11.50 -3.27
N ALA A 161 8.55 10.88 -3.68
CA ALA A 161 9.81 11.55 -3.98
C ALA A 161 10.12 11.78 -5.46
N LYS A 162 9.37 11.19 -6.40
CA LYS A 162 9.77 11.22 -7.83
C LYS A 162 9.53 12.53 -8.54
N SER A 163 8.59 13.33 -8.09
CA SER A 163 8.37 14.69 -8.60
C SER A 163 7.53 15.47 -7.59
N PRO A 164 8.13 16.43 -6.85
CA PRO A 164 7.41 17.14 -5.79
C PRO A 164 6.11 17.79 -6.24
N HIS A 165 6.07 18.33 -7.48
CA HIS A 165 4.88 19.02 -7.97
C HIS A 165 3.77 18.07 -8.43
N LYS A 166 4.09 17.02 -9.17
CA LYS A 166 3.08 16.13 -9.76
C LYS A 166 2.50 15.16 -8.70
N LEU A 167 3.35 14.61 -7.86
CA LEU A 167 2.95 13.64 -6.83
C LEU A 167 2.23 14.27 -5.64
N MET A 168 2.56 15.52 -5.28
CA MET A 168 1.78 16.21 -4.26
C MET A 168 0.35 16.46 -4.71
N MET A 169 0.11 16.72 -6.01
CA MET A 169 -1.25 16.84 -6.53
C MET A 169 -1.99 15.50 -6.50
N ASP A 170 -1.31 14.42 -6.92
CA ASP A 170 -1.94 13.09 -6.99
C ASP A 170 -2.30 12.52 -5.61
N TRP A 171 -1.45 12.76 -4.58
CA TRP A 171 -1.67 12.21 -3.23
C TRP A 171 -2.38 13.16 -2.26
N THR A 172 -2.48 14.46 -2.55
CA THR A 172 -3.02 15.44 -1.61
C THR A 172 -4.47 15.12 -1.24
N ASP A 173 -5.30 14.82 -2.22
CA ASP A 173 -6.71 14.54 -1.98
C ASP A 173 -6.92 13.18 -1.31
N ASP A 174 -6.13 12.17 -1.69
CA ASP A 174 -6.16 10.87 -1.05
C ASP A 174 -5.71 10.95 0.42
N LEU A 175 -4.63 11.69 0.72
CA LEU A 175 -4.17 11.93 2.08
C LEU A 175 -5.20 12.70 2.92
N LYS A 176 -5.83 13.72 2.35
CA LYS A 176 -6.93 14.43 3.04
C LYS A 176 -8.05 13.47 3.45
N ILE A 177 -8.48 12.62 2.53
CA ILE A 177 -9.54 11.62 2.81
C ILE A 177 -9.09 10.66 3.91
N ILE A 178 -7.88 10.12 3.84
CA ILE A 178 -7.32 9.20 4.84
C ILE A 178 -7.29 9.86 6.22
N LEU A 179 -6.77 11.09 6.29
CA LEU A 179 -6.59 11.80 7.56
C LEU A 179 -7.92 12.28 8.16
N THR A 180 -8.81 12.83 7.33
CA THR A 180 -10.13 13.32 7.77
C THR A 180 -11.02 12.21 8.32
N ASN A 181 -10.98 11.03 7.68
CA ASN A 181 -11.76 9.88 8.15
C ASN A 181 -11.03 9.08 9.24
N SER A 182 -9.84 9.51 9.66
CA SER A 182 -9.01 8.80 10.63
C SER A 182 -8.75 7.34 10.26
N PHE A 183 -8.66 7.05 8.96
CA PHE A 183 -8.32 5.70 8.50
C PHE A 183 -6.89 5.35 8.91
N ALA A 184 -6.69 4.13 9.38
CA ALA A 184 -5.35 3.59 9.53
C ALA A 184 -4.73 3.43 8.13
N CYS A 185 -3.47 3.85 7.95
CA CYS A 185 -2.80 3.73 6.66
C CYS A 185 -1.36 3.25 6.82
N LEU A 186 -0.99 2.25 6.01
CA LEU A 186 0.36 1.72 5.86
C LEU A 186 1.00 2.26 4.58
N PHE A 187 2.17 2.85 4.70
CA PHE A 187 3.07 3.15 3.57
C PHE A 187 4.33 2.32 3.70
N THR A 188 4.81 1.73 2.59
CA THR A 188 6.11 1.06 2.56
C THR A 188 7.06 1.72 1.58
N PHE A 189 8.36 1.64 1.85
CA PHE A 189 9.42 2.29 1.06
C PHE A 189 10.57 1.33 0.84
N SER A 190 11.26 1.48 -0.28
CA SER A 190 12.41 0.65 -0.64
C SER A 190 13.71 1.16 -0.05
N ASP A 191 13.83 2.47 0.15
CA ASP A 191 15.04 3.11 0.66
C ASP A 191 14.76 4.13 1.76
N LYS A 192 15.82 4.51 2.46
CA LYS A 192 15.77 5.43 3.61
C LYS A 192 15.43 6.86 3.20
N ASP A 193 15.90 7.29 2.04
CA ASP A 193 15.69 8.67 1.57
C ASP A 193 14.24 8.88 1.16
N GLU A 194 13.66 7.89 0.46
CA GLU A 194 12.24 7.89 0.11
C GLU A 194 11.37 7.94 1.38
N LYS A 195 11.69 7.08 2.38
CA LYS A 195 11.01 7.09 3.67
C LYS A 195 11.11 8.45 4.35
N GLN A 196 12.30 9.08 4.37
CA GLN A 196 12.49 10.37 5.04
C GLN A 196 11.70 11.49 4.35
N LYS A 197 11.66 11.52 3.02
CA LYS A 197 10.86 12.48 2.27
C LYS A 197 9.36 12.28 2.54
N ALA A 198 8.89 11.03 2.54
CA ALA A 198 7.52 10.71 2.89
C ALA A 198 7.17 11.13 4.32
N PHE A 199 8.06 10.88 5.29
CA PHE A 199 7.87 11.32 6.66
C PHE A 199 7.70 12.85 6.74
N ASN A 200 8.55 13.62 6.07
CA ASN A 200 8.47 15.07 6.06
C ASN A 200 7.14 15.59 5.46
N VAL A 201 6.67 14.94 4.37
CA VAL A 201 5.36 15.26 3.78
C VAL A 201 4.23 14.97 4.76
N LEU A 202 4.20 13.78 5.35
CA LEU A 202 3.17 13.39 6.31
C LEU A 202 3.19 14.26 7.58
N ASP A 203 4.37 14.64 8.07
CA ASP A 203 4.50 15.53 9.22
C ASP A 203 3.99 16.94 8.90
N ALA A 204 4.21 17.45 7.69
CA ALA A 204 3.65 18.71 7.22
C ALA A 204 2.11 18.72 7.20
N PHE A 205 1.48 17.56 6.99
CA PHE A 205 0.04 17.36 7.13
C PHE A 205 -0.44 17.19 8.58
N GLN A 206 0.46 17.34 9.57
CA GLN A 206 0.13 17.14 10.99
C GLN A 206 -0.44 15.75 11.29
N THR A 207 0.12 14.74 10.64
CA THR A 207 -0.31 13.35 10.73
C THR A 207 0.04 12.73 12.08
N HIS A 208 -0.86 11.94 12.65
CA HIS A 208 -0.55 11.09 13.80
C HIS A 208 0.16 9.82 13.35
N PHE A 209 1.44 9.67 13.72
CA PHE A 209 2.24 8.50 13.45
C PHE A 209 2.02 7.41 14.51
N VAL A 210 1.55 6.26 14.09
CA VAL A 210 1.44 5.04 14.92
C VAL A 210 2.79 4.34 14.99
N SER A 211 3.51 4.27 13.86
CA SER A 211 4.82 3.63 13.77
C SER A 211 5.64 4.17 12.60
N VAL A 212 6.95 4.36 12.82
CA VAL A 212 7.94 4.71 11.78
C VAL A 212 9.17 3.85 12.01
N GLN A 213 9.42 2.86 11.15
CA GLN A 213 10.46 1.87 11.42
C GLN A 213 11.02 1.21 10.16
N SER A 214 12.09 0.43 10.33
CA SER A 214 12.49 -0.58 9.36
C SER A 214 11.46 -1.70 9.36
N ASN A 215 11.11 -2.19 8.18
CA ASN A 215 10.16 -3.28 8.05
C ASN A 215 10.88 -4.62 8.25
N GLN A 216 10.55 -5.34 9.30
CA GLN A 216 11.12 -6.66 9.57
C GLN A 216 10.71 -7.73 8.54
N PHE A 217 9.67 -7.45 7.75
CA PHE A 217 9.16 -8.29 6.69
C PHE A 217 9.56 -7.79 5.30
N SER A 218 10.64 -7.02 5.20
CA SER A 218 11.21 -6.65 3.90
C SER A 218 11.61 -7.89 3.11
N SER A 219 11.53 -7.79 1.79
CA SER A 219 12.07 -8.84 0.91
C SER A 219 13.57 -9.02 1.14
N LEU A 220 14.03 -10.26 1.19
CA LEU A 220 15.47 -10.56 1.16
C LEU A 220 16.03 -10.50 -0.27
N MET A 221 15.15 -10.43 -1.29
CA MET A 221 15.57 -10.29 -2.68
C MET A 221 16.02 -8.85 -2.94
N LEU A 222 17.32 -8.69 -3.13
CA LEU A 222 17.91 -7.42 -3.50
C LEU A 222 17.71 -7.14 -4.99
N LYS A 223 17.20 -5.96 -5.29
CA LYS A 223 16.99 -5.45 -6.66
C LYS A 223 17.93 -4.29 -6.93
N GLN A 224 18.45 -4.24 -8.14
CA GLN A 224 19.29 -3.13 -8.59
C GLN A 224 18.43 -2.07 -9.29
N LEU A 225 18.67 -0.81 -8.98
CA LEU A 225 18.03 0.29 -9.71
C LEU A 225 18.69 0.45 -11.08
N PRO A 226 17.92 0.35 -12.20
CA PRO A 226 18.50 0.47 -13.54
C PRO A 226 19.24 1.81 -13.75
N GLN A 227 18.77 2.87 -13.10
CA GLN A 227 19.33 4.23 -13.21
C GLN A 227 20.50 4.48 -12.24
N LYS A 228 20.72 3.60 -11.27
CA LYS A 228 21.78 3.69 -10.26
C LYS A 228 22.42 2.33 -10.06
N PRO A 229 23.33 1.91 -10.92
CA PRO A 229 23.88 0.54 -10.92
C PRO A 229 24.62 0.16 -9.64
N ASN A 230 25.03 1.12 -8.84
CA ASN A 230 25.68 0.88 -7.54
C ASN A 230 24.71 0.89 -6.35
N CYS A 231 23.40 1.09 -6.60
CA CYS A 231 22.40 1.09 -5.56
C CYS A 231 21.54 -0.17 -5.65
N VAL A 232 21.54 -0.94 -4.56
CA VAL A 232 20.64 -2.07 -4.37
C VAL A 232 19.59 -1.68 -3.35
N TYR A 233 18.39 -2.19 -3.52
CA TYR A 233 17.28 -2.00 -2.60
C TYR A 233 16.51 -3.30 -2.40
N ALA A 234 15.86 -3.43 -1.26
CA ALA A 234 14.90 -4.49 -1.02
C ALA A 234 13.49 -3.92 -0.99
N LYS A 235 12.53 -4.70 -1.49
CA LYS A 235 11.13 -4.30 -1.49
C LYS A 235 10.62 -4.13 -0.05
N SER A 236 9.90 -3.04 0.21
CA SER A 236 9.28 -2.75 1.51
C SER A 236 10.27 -2.72 2.68
N SER A 237 11.50 -2.18 2.50
CA SER A 237 12.54 -2.12 3.55
C SER A 237 12.14 -1.27 4.76
N PHE A 238 11.28 -0.29 4.55
CA PHE A 238 10.81 0.62 5.59
C PHE A 238 9.30 0.75 5.55
N CYS A 239 8.68 1.03 6.70
CA CYS A 239 7.27 1.29 6.79
C CYS A 239 6.94 2.47 7.70
N ILE A 240 5.85 3.16 7.36
CA ILE A 240 5.21 4.19 8.16
C ILE A 240 3.74 3.79 8.30
N VAL A 241 3.25 3.73 9.54
CA VAL A 241 1.83 3.53 9.84
C VAL A 241 1.30 4.80 10.47
N ILE A 242 0.20 5.31 9.94
CA ILE A 242 -0.44 6.53 10.40
C ILE A 242 -1.91 6.29 10.75
N ARG A 243 -2.51 7.23 11.52
CA ARG A 243 -3.95 7.22 11.78
C ARG A 243 -4.47 8.62 12.09
N GLY A 244 -5.11 9.27 11.12
CA GLY A 244 -5.69 10.60 11.29
C GLY A 244 -4.68 11.70 11.58
N PHE A 245 -5.15 12.81 12.11
CA PHE A 245 -4.35 13.97 12.51
C PHE A 245 -3.79 13.83 13.94
N LYS A 246 -2.77 14.60 14.28
CA LYS A 246 -2.34 14.80 15.69
C LYS A 246 -3.49 15.42 16.49
N ARG A 247 -3.71 14.94 17.71
CA ARG A 247 -4.86 15.39 18.56
C ARG A 247 -4.91 16.90 18.79
N ASP A 248 -3.76 17.54 18.93
CA ASP A 248 -3.67 18.99 19.16
C ASP A 248 -4.02 19.83 17.92
N SER A 249 -4.13 19.20 16.75
CA SER A 249 -4.47 19.82 15.47
C SER A 249 -5.93 19.58 15.03
N GLU A 250 -6.73 18.82 15.78
CA GLU A 250 -8.14 18.56 15.44
C GLU A 250 -8.96 19.85 15.39
N SER A 251 -8.68 20.84 16.27
CA SER A 251 -9.29 22.18 16.19
C SER A 251 -8.90 22.94 14.91
N SER A 252 -7.71 22.67 14.38
CA SER A 252 -7.22 23.23 13.11
C SER A 252 -7.78 22.49 11.90
N ALA A 253 -8.02 21.18 11.98
CA ALA A 253 -8.62 20.38 10.89
C ALA A 253 -10.03 20.89 10.55
N ASN A 254 -10.86 21.22 11.55
CA ASN A 254 -12.17 21.84 11.34
C ASN A 254 -12.07 23.22 10.65
N LYS A 255 -10.99 23.96 10.90
CA LYS A 255 -10.71 25.24 10.25
C LYS A 255 -10.30 25.06 8.78
N TYR A 256 -9.64 23.94 8.44
CA TYR A 256 -9.26 23.57 7.08
C TYR A 256 -10.45 23.03 6.27
N LEU A 257 -11.38 22.30 6.88
CA LEU A 257 -12.58 21.78 6.23
C LEU A 257 -13.57 22.91 5.88
N ASN A 258 -13.65 23.96 6.71
CA ASN A 258 -14.55 25.10 6.52
C ASN A 258 -13.97 26.19 5.61
N SER A 259 -12.68 26.14 5.26
CA SER A 259 -12.05 27.12 4.36
C SER A 259 -11.76 26.50 2.98
N GLU A 260 -12.81 26.17 2.24
CA GLU A 260 -12.67 25.72 0.84
C GLU A 260 -11.96 26.76 -0.08
N LEU A 261 -11.74 27.99 0.40
CA LEU A 261 -11.21 29.09 -0.41
C LEU A 261 -9.80 29.58 -0.05
N THR A 262 -9.23 29.20 1.10
CA THR A 262 -7.95 29.77 1.56
C THR A 262 -6.76 28.81 1.52
N LEU A 263 -6.97 27.50 1.42
CA LEU A 263 -5.92 26.48 1.46
C LEU A 263 -5.02 26.43 0.22
N GLY A 264 -5.49 26.94 -0.90
CA GLY A 264 -4.68 26.97 -2.12
C GLY A 264 -3.41 27.81 -2.04
N ARG A 265 -3.39 28.84 -1.19
CA ARG A 265 -2.25 29.79 -1.17
C ARG A 265 -1.30 29.64 0.02
N THR A 266 -1.77 29.48 1.22
CA THR A 266 -0.88 29.54 2.41
C THR A 266 -0.20 28.21 2.73
N SER A 267 -0.87 27.08 2.54
CA SER A 267 -0.25 25.76 2.67
C SER A 267 0.73 25.52 1.50
N PHE A 268 0.40 26.02 0.32
CA PHE A 268 1.28 26.01 -0.85
C PHE A 268 2.59 26.78 -0.61
N TYR A 269 2.56 27.91 0.10
CA TYR A 269 3.76 28.66 0.43
C TYR A 269 4.64 27.97 1.47
N LYS A 270 4.07 27.35 2.48
CA LYS A 270 4.83 26.53 3.44
C LYS A 270 5.47 25.29 2.77
N MET A 271 4.73 24.62 1.90
CA MET A 271 5.23 23.47 1.14
C MET A 271 6.25 23.89 0.06
N LYS A 272 6.08 25.05 -0.60
CA LYS A 272 7.07 25.60 -1.53
C LYS A 272 8.42 25.84 -0.86
N ASN A 273 8.42 26.33 0.37
CA ASN A 273 9.65 26.55 1.13
C ASN A 273 10.30 25.24 1.61
N ILE A 274 9.55 24.16 1.77
CA ILE A 274 10.11 22.81 2.05
C ILE A 274 10.70 22.20 0.79
N CYS A 275 10.10 22.44 -0.40
CA CYS A 275 10.62 21.95 -1.67
C CYS A 275 11.87 22.69 -2.19
N VAL A 276 12.16 23.89 -1.70
CA VAL A 276 13.37 24.68 -2.06
C VAL A 276 14.60 24.27 -1.23
N LEU A 277 14.41 23.50 -0.15
CA LEU A 277 15.49 23.01 0.69
C LEU A 277 15.94 21.57 0.36
N PHE A 278 15.51 21.03 -0.76
CA PHE A 278 15.88 19.75 -1.35
C PHE A 278 16.10 19.93 -2.85
#